data_e3b954ba08842e435ece4c7a195a38e9
#
_entry.id   e3b954ba08842e435ece4c7a195a38e9
#
_cell.length_a   1.000
_cell.length_b   1.000
_cell.length_c   1.000
_cell.angle_alpha   90.00
_cell.angle_beta   90.00
_cell.angle_gamma   90.00
#
_symmetry.space_group_name_H-M   'P 1'
#
loop_
_entity.id
_entity.type
_entity.pdbx_description
1 polymer ?
#
loop_
_entity_poly.entity_id
_entity_poly.type
_entity_poly.pdbx_seq_one_letter_code
_entity_poly.pdbx_strand_id
1 'polypeptide(L)'
;MKFISLGGINEHGRNCFYIEGREHSFLLDCGRGNNNSSPSFEKIDVKKLDYLFVSHSHLDHTGSIRALLDLGFKGKIYLSKETYECMSFKNFNHEFLPINEEMTISEHLKIRTRRTGHCFGSLSFEIQFEDKKILYSGDYLEDSVFKCDEIRNVSANLAILDGAYIDEEKTMEENKLLLLSLIKREGKVLLPLPKNGRSMDVISLLNNNNISYKVEGPSFFKLNEMVYLKKDIEITNKSASSVILFIDPQLASETSKAIVNSHADYSLIFTGTIDKGSYAEKLLSERERTYFQRLNVHQRENDARKLASLNRFKNVIIFHNPHIKEITKLDF
;
A
#
# COMPACT_ATOMS: atom_id res chain seq x y z
N MET A 1 3.24 27.36 6.03
CA MET A 1 3.37 25.88 5.91
C MET A 1 4.44 25.59 4.88
N LYS A 2 5.39 24.72 5.22
CA LYS A 2 6.47 24.23 4.36
C LYS A 2 6.24 22.76 4.07
N PHE A 3 6.49 22.31 2.84
CA PHE A 3 6.41 20.91 2.41
C PHE A 3 7.77 20.48 1.85
N ILE A 4 8.25 19.31 2.26
CA ILE A 4 9.46 18.68 1.71
C ILE A 4 9.16 17.20 1.47
N SER A 5 9.39 16.72 0.24
CA SER A 5 9.49 15.28 0.01
C SER A 5 10.85 14.79 0.47
N LEU A 6 10.84 13.85 1.41
CA LEU A 6 12.03 13.13 1.84
C LEU A 6 12.22 11.82 1.05
N GLY A 7 11.20 11.43 0.31
CA GLY A 7 11.12 10.27 -0.58
C GLY A 7 9.72 10.11 -1.15
N GLY A 8 9.52 9.15 -2.05
CA GLY A 8 8.22 8.80 -2.63
C GLY A 8 7.81 9.59 -3.88
N ILE A 9 8.56 10.63 -4.27
CA ILE A 9 8.35 11.36 -5.53
C ILE A 9 9.42 10.95 -6.54
N ASN A 10 9.03 10.65 -7.77
CA ASN A 10 9.88 10.14 -8.85
C ASN A 10 10.57 8.80 -8.52
N GLU A 11 9.96 8.00 -7.66
CA GLU A 11 10.46 6.69 -7.27
C GLU A 11 9.33 5.80 -6.76
N HIS A 12 9.54 4.47 -6.77
CA HIS A 12 8.70 3.54 -6.02
C HIS A 12 9.20 3.41 -4.58
N GLY A 13 8.26 3.45 -3.64
CA GLY A 13 8.54 3.27 -2.22
C GLY A 13 9.23 4.49 -1.57
N ARG A 14 9.74 4.29 -0.36
CA ARG A 14 10.38 5.33 0.45
C ARG A 14 9.47 6.53 0.74
N ASN A 15 8.15 6.27 0.79
CA ASN A 15 7.14 7.32 0.96
C ASN A 15 7.33 8.03 2.30
N CYS A 16 7.65 9.33 2.24
CA CYS A 16 7.92 10.13 3.44
C CYS A 16 7.82 11.61 3.10
N PHE A 17 6.81 12.29 3.66
CA PHE A 17 6.50 13.69 3.35
C PHE A 17 6.52 14.52 4.63
N TYR A 18 7.42 15.48 4.69
CA TYR A 18 7.58 16.40 5.80
C TYR A 18 6.73 17.65 5.62
N ILE A 19 6.01 18.00 6.66
CA ILE A 19 5.18 19.21 6.73
C ILE A 19 5.55 19.98 8.00
N GLU A 20 5.79 21.28 7.84
CA GLU A 20 6.18 22.19 8.93
C GLU A 20 5.28 23.42 8.91
N GLY A 21 4.70 23.74 10.03
CA GLY A 21 4.00 24.97 10.32
C GLY A 21 4.80 25.88 11.24
N ARG A 22 4.09 26.76 11.96
CA ARG A 22 4.71 27.69 12.93
C ARG A 22 5.06 27.01 14.24
N GLU A 23 4.23 26.09 14.71
CA GLU A 23 4.34 25.48 16.03
C GLU A 23 4.68 23.99 15.96
N HIS A 24 4.23 23.31 14.92
CA HIS A 24 4.39 21.87 14.80
C HIS A 24 4.96 21.45 13.46
N SER A 25 5.59 20.28 13.49
CA SER A 25 6.05 19.57 12.30
C SER A 25 5.69 18.09 12.37
N PHE A 26 5.41 17.49 11.21
CA PHE A 26 5.07 16.08 11.15
C PHE A 26 5.49 15.42 9.84
N LEU A 27 5.56 14.10 9.87
CA LEU A 27 5.70 13.26 8.69
C LEU A 27 4.37 12.58 8.33
N LEU A 28 4.15 12.42 7.02
CA LEU A 28 3.20 11.48 6.45
C LEU A 28 4.00 10.30 5.91
N ASP A 29 3.86 9.16 6.53
CA ASP A 29 4.63 7.94 6.35
C ASP A 29 6.15 8.07 6.60
N CYS A 30 6.82 6.93 6.72
CA CYS A 30 8.25 6.82 6.95
C CYS A 30 8.77 5.53 6.30
N GLY A 31 8.68 5.49 4.99
CA GLY A 31 8.92 4.32 4.17
C GLY A 31 10.38 4.03 3.92
N ARG A 32 10.64 2.82 3.43
CA ARG A 32 11.95 2.35 2.97
C ARG A 32 11.89 2.06 1.47
N GLY A 33 12.93 2.42 0.75
CA GLY A 33 13.07 2.10 -0.67
C GLY A 33 13.40 0.62 -0.91
N ASN A 34 13.19 0.14 -2.13
CA ASN A 34 13.44 -1.26 -2.52
C ASN A 34 14.92 -1.68 -2.32
N ASN A 35 15.85 -0.74 -2.42
CA ASN A 35 17.28 -0.94 -2.12
C ASN A 35 17.63 -0.77 -0.64
N ASN A 36 16.67 -0.83 0.26
CA ASN A 36 16.78 -0.56 1.69
C ASN A 36 17.19 0.87 2.06
N SER A 37 17.10 1.83 1.13
CA SER A 37 17.39 3.23 1.42
C SER A 37 16.33 3.85 2.34
N SER A 38 16.78 4.66 3.28
CA SER A 38 15.92 5.49 4.13
C SER A 38 15.55 6.81 3.43
N PRO A 39 14.48 7.50 3.88
CA PRO A 39 14.20 8.88 3.48
C PRO A 39 15.37 9.81 3.74
N SER A 40 15.40 10.93 3.03
CA SER A 40 16.45 11.97 3.12
C SER A 40 16.31 12.79 4.42
N PHE A 41 16.49 12.13 5.56
CA PHE A 41 16.34 12.75 6.89
C PHE A 41 17.32 13.90 7.16
N GLU A 42 18.42 13.97 6.43
CA GLU A 42 19.40 15.08 6.51
C GLU A 42 18.81 16.44 6.11
N LYS A 43 17.64 16.45 5.46
CA LYS A 43 16.94 17.68 5.06
C LYS A 43 16.13 18.33 6.19
N ILE A 44 15.97 17.64 7.32
CA ILE A 44 15.15 18.09 8.45
C ILE A 44 15.85 17.88 9.79
N ASP A 45 15.43 18.59 10.83
CA ASP A 45 15.85 18.32 12.21
C ASP A 45 14.90 17.28 12.84
N VAL A 46 15.26 16.00 12.75
CA VAL A 46 14.46 14.87 13.26
C VAL A 46 14.12 15.03 14.75
N LYS A 47 14.99 15.70 15.56
CA LYS A 47 14.79 15.87 17.00
C LYS A 47 13.67 16.86 17.34
N LYS A 48 13.32 17.74 16.38
CA LYS A 48 12.22 18.71 16.50
C LYS A 48 10.91 18.25 15.90
N LEU A 49 10.89 17.03 15.34
CA LEU A 49 9.70 16.45 14.74
C LEU A 49 8.70 16.04 15.83
N ASP A 50 7.47 16.54 15.75
CA ASP A 50 6.44 16.30 16.77
C ASP A 50 5.66 15.00 16.52
N TYR A 51 5.30 14.72 15.24
CA TYR A 51 4.39 13.63 14.91
C TYR A 51 4.81 12.87 13.65
N LEU A 52 4.40 11.60 13.60
CA LEU A 52 4.40 10.77 12.40
C LEU A 52 3.00 10.17 12.23
N PHE A 53 2.36 10.37 11.09
CA PHE A 53 1.11 9.74 10.71
C PHE A 53 1.40 8.63 9.71
N VAL A 54 1.02 7.39 10.03
CA VAL A 54 1.26 6.20 9.22
C VAL A 54 -0.02 5.74 8.56
N SER A 55 -0.03 5.72 7.23
CA SER A 55 -1.20 5.36 6.44
C SER A 55 -1.52 3.87 6.51
N HIS A 56 -0.53 2.99 6.37
CA HIS A 56 -0.68 1.54 6.43
C HIS A 56 0.65 0.82 6.68
N SER A 57 0.62 -0.52 6.76
CA SER A 57 1.72 -1.33 7.30
C SER A 57 2.81 -1.74 6.31
N HIS A 58 2.69 -1.46 5.01
CA HIS A 58 3.70 -1.84 4.03
C HIS A 58 5.05 -1.16 4.28
N LEU A 59 6.15 -1.82 3.91
CA LEU A 59 7.50 -1.37 4.26
C LEU A 59 7.92 -0.07 3.57
N ASP A 60 7.38 0.20 2.42
CA ASP A 60 7.57 1.47 1.70
C ASP A 60 6.82 2.65 2.34
N HIS A 61 6.05 2.40 3.41
CA HIS A 61 5.38 3.39 4.27
C HIS A 61 5.85 3.35 5.73
N THR A 62 6.46 2.24 6.19
CA THR A 62 6.84 2.06 7.61
C THR A 62 8.28 1.65 7.83
N GLY A 63 8.96 1.19 6.79
CA GLY A 63 10.22 0.46 6.91
C GLY A 63 11.41 1.26 7.47
N SER A 64 11.30 2.59 7.54
CA SER A 64 12.34 3.47 8.09
C SER A 64 12.00 4.04 9.48
N ILE A 65 10.89 3.61 10.11
CA ILE A 65 10.50 4.10 11.45
C ILE A 65 11.61 3.84 12.46
N ARG A 66 12.26 2.68 12.43
CA ARG A 66 13.38 2.37 13.33
C ARG A 66 14.55 3.34 13.12
N ALA A 67 14.92 3.61 11.88
CA ALA A 67 15.99 4.57 11.57
C ALA A 67 15.63 5.99 12.04
N LEU A 68 14.37 6.40 11.91
CA LEU A 68 13.88 7.68 12.42
C LEU A 68 14.05 7.78 13.95
N LEU A 69 13.71 6.71 14.70
CA LEU A 69 13.90 6.66 16.15
C LEU A 69 15.37 6.69 16.54
N ASP A 70 16.23 5.97 15.82
CA ASP A 70 17.67 5.92 16.04
C ASP A 70 18.32 7.31 15.81
N LEU A 71 17.75 8.15 14.93
CA LEU A 71 18.14 9.54 14.72
C LEU A 71 17.65 10.51 15.80
N GLY A 72 16.86 10.02 16.75
CA GLY A 72 16.44 10.79 17.93
C GLY A 72 15.03 11.34 17.89
N PHE A 73 14.15 10.85 17.01
CA PHE A 73 12.72 11.16 17.05
C PHE A 73 12.12 10.69 18.38
N LYS A 74 11.42 11.59 19.06
CA LYS A 74 10.75 11.34 20.34
C LYS A 74 9.25 11.63 20.30
N GLY A 75 8.76 12.10 19.17
CA GLY A 75 7.37 12.43 18.96
C GLY A 75 6.44 11.23 19.01
N LYS A 76 5.17 11.46 18.76
CA LYS A 76 4.15 10.41 18.79
C LYS A 76 3.85 9.92 17.37
N ILE A 77 3.64 8.61 17.23
CA ILE A 77 3.26 7.95 15.98
C ILE A 77 1.75 7.65 16.02
N TYR A 78 1.04 8.13 15.01
CA TYR A 78 -0.39 7.94 14.85
C TYR A 78 -0.67 6.98 13.70
N LEU A 79 -1.49 5.95 13.94
CA LEU A 79 -1.82 4.91 12.96
C LEU A 79 -3.11 4.20 13.34
N SER A 80 -3.70 3.39 12.44
CA SER A 80 -4.79 2.50 12.83
C SER A 80 -4.27 1.36 13.71
N LYS A 81 -5.14 0.80 14.55
CA LYS A 81 -4.83 -0.39 15.37
C LYS A 81 -4.41 -1.56 14.49
N GLU A 82 -5.11 -1.75 13.36
CA GLU A 82 -4.88 -2.83 12.41
C GLU A 82 -3.53 -2.67 11.69
N THR A 83 -3.16 -1.45 11.32
CA THR A 83 -1.82 -1.17 10.80
C THR A 83 -0.75 -1.57 11.81
N TYR A 84 -0.92 -1.17 13.08
CA TYR A 84 0.00 -1.54 14.15
C TYR A 84 0.10 -3.07 14.32
N GLU A 85 -1.02 -3.79 14.26
CA GLU A 85 -1.05 -5.25 14.38
C GLU A 85 -0.30 -5.93 13.24
N CYS A 86 -0.36 -5.37 12.02
CA CYS A 86 0.32 -5.88 10.83
C CYS A 86 1.83 -5.60 10.80
N MET A 87 2.31 -4.59 11.53
CA MET A 87 3.73 -4.23 11.55
C MET A 87 4.58 -5.26 12.28
N SER A 88 5.79 -5.48 11.79
CA SER A 88 6.81 -6.33 12.45
C SER A 88 7.54 -5.61 13.59
N PHE A 89 7.72 -4.29 13.49
CA PHE A 89 8.37 -3.46 14.50
C PHE A 89 7.33 -2.62 15.23
N LYS A 90 7.29 -2.70 16.58
CA LYS A 90 6.23 -2.12 17.42
C LYS A 90 6.75 -1.37 18.66
N ASN A 91 8.06 -1.21 18.79
CA ASN A 91 8.66 -0.55 19.95
C ASN A 91 8.77 0.96 19.76
N PHE A 92 7.63 1.67 19.81
CA PHE A 92 7.55 3.13 19.70
C PHE A 92 6.34 3.69 20.44
N ASN A 93 6.42 4.99 20.80
CA ASN A 93 5.28 5.71 21.38
C ASN A 93 4.20 5.95 20.31
N HIS A 94 2.99 5.48 20.53
CA HIS A 94 1.91 5.56 19.55
C HIS A 94 0.55 5.87 20.14
N GLU A 95 -0.36 6.28 19.26
CA GLU A 95 -1.78 6.45 19.56
C GLU A 95 -2.60 6.00 18.34
N PHE A 96 -3.75 5.35 18.58
CA PHE A 96 -4.59 4.86 17.50
C PHE A 96 -5.52 5.93 16.98
N LEU A 97 -5.54 6.06 15.66
CA LEU A 97 -6.49 6.91 14.94
C LEU A 97 -7.86 6.22 14.82
N PRO A 98 -8.95 6.94 15.09
CA PRO A 98 -10.29 6.43 14.82
C PRO A 98 -10.53 6.33 13.31
N ILE A 99 -11.55 5.55 12.90
CA ILE A 99 -11.95 5.41 11.49
C ILE A 99 -13.15 6.31 11.22
N ASN A 100 -13.08 7.11 10.15
CA ASN A 100 -14.15 8.02 9.71
C ASN A 100 -14.53 9.10 10.73
N GLU A 101 -13.68 9.36 11.67
CA GLU A 101 -13.88 10.37 12.71
C GLU A 101 -12.77 11.41 12.65
N GLU A 102 -13.05 12.57 13.24
CA GLU A 102 -12.06 13.62 13.43
C GLU A 102 -11.42 13.51 14.81
N MET A 103 -10.09 13.55 14.85
CA MET A 103 -9.31 13.60 16.07
C MET A 103 -8.56 14.93 16.16
N THR A 104 -8.63 15.59 17.30
CA THR A 104 -7.84 16.78 17.59
C THR A 104 -6.51 16.35 18.20
N ILE A 105 -5.42 16.63 17.51
CA ILE A 105 -4.05 16.33 17.95
C ILE A 105 -3.50 17.48 18.82
N SER A 106 -3.72 18.70 18.36
CA SER A 106 -3.39 19.95 19.08
C SER A 106 -4.38 21.06 18.72
N GLU A 107 -4.24 22.26 19.30
CA GLU A 107 -5.08 23.41 19.00
C GLU A 107 -5.12 23.73 17.50
N HIS A 108 -3.99 23.52 16.79
CA HIS A 108 -3.82 23.88 15.38
C HIS A 108 -3.69 22.66 14.44
N LEU A 109 -3.92 21.44 14.94
CA LEU A 109 -3.79 20.21 14.14
C LEU A 109 -4.96 19.26 14.44
N LYS A 110 -5.78 19.03 13.43
CA LYS A 110 -6.86 18.03 13.45
C LYS A 110 -6.72 17.11 12.26
N ILE A 111 -7.09 15.85 12.44
CA ILE A 111 -7.02 14.82 11.42
C ILE A 111 -8.34 14.04 11.36
N ARG A 112 -8.87 13.89 10.15
CA ARG A 112 -9.96 12.96 9.85
C ARG A 112 -9.41 11.85 9.00
N THR A 113 -9.74 10.61 9.35
CA THR A 113 -9.30 9.43 8.64
C THR A 113 -10.40 8.85 7.76
N ARG A 114 -10.01 8.12 6.70
CA ARG A 114 -10.91 7.30 5.87
C ARG A 114 -10.18 6.02 5.46
N ARG A 115 -10.91 4.91 5.33
CA ARG A 115 -10.34 3.67 4.76
C ARG A 115 -10.09 3.86 3.27
N THR A 116 -8.98 3.33 2.76
CA THR A 116 -8.53 3.57 1.38
C THR A 116 -8.80 2.43 0.41
N GLY A 117 -9.25 1.27 0.90
CA GLY A 117 -9.49 0.10 0.05
C GLY A 117 -8.23 -0.65 -0.38
N HIS A 118 -7.03 -0.17 0.00
CA HIS A 118 -5.77 -0.78 -0.40
C HIS A 118 -5.44 -2.06 0.36
N CYS A 119 -5.54 -2.03 1.69
CA CYS A 119 -5.26 -3.19 2.54
C CYS A 119 -5.90 -3.05 3.92
N PHE A 120 -5.76 -4.09 4.75
CA PHE A 120 -6.22 -4.08 6.13
C PHE A 120 -5.49 -3.01 6.96
N GLY A 121 -6.25 -2.12 7.56
CA GLY A 121 -5.75 -1.00 8.36
C GLY A 121 -5.41 0.26 7.59
N SER A 122 -5.48 0.27 6.25
CA SER A 122 -5.09 1.42 5.44
C SER A 122 -6.03 2.62 5.58
N LEU A 123 -5.44 3.79 5.80
CA LEU A 123 -6.11 5.07 6.01
C LEU A 123 -5.56 6.16 5.10
N SER A 124 -6.46 7.01 4.62
CA SER A 124 -6.15 8.35 4.11
C SER A 124 -6.37 9.39 5.21
N PHE A 125 -5.72 10.54 5.06
CA PHE A 125 -5.73 11.61 6.04
C PHE A 125 -6.21 12.93 5.43
N GLU A 126 -7.29 13.45 5.99
CA GLU A 126 -7.77 14.82 5.77
C GLU A 126 -7.32 15.65 6.98
N ILE A 127 -6.32 16.51 6.78
CA ILE A 127 -5.63 17.21 7.86
C ILE A 127 -5.98 18.69 7.79
N GLN A 128 -6.55 19.24 8.88
CA GLN A 128 -6.59 20.67 9.11
C GLN A 128 -5.36 21.05 9.93
N PHE A 129 -4.45 21.81 9.33
CA PHE A 129 -3.23 22.26 9.95
C PHE A 129 -3.10 23.79 9.85
N GLU A 130 -3.21 24.47 10.98
CA GLU A 130 -3.35 25.92 11.05
C GLU A 130 -4.52 26.40 10.16
N ASP A 131 -4.24 27.30 9.20
CA ASP A 131 -5.21 27.82 8.22
C ASP A 131 -5.25 26.98 6.91
N LYS A 132 -4.56 25.87 6.83
CA LYS A 132 -4.42 25.03 5.63
C LYS A 132 -5.10 23.68 5.80
N LYS A 133 -5.54 23.14 4.68
CA LYS A 133 -6.06 21.77 4.56
C LYS A 133 -5.16 20.94 3.67
N ILE A 134 -4.83 19.74 4.12
CA ILE A 134 -4.00 18.78 3.41
C ILE A 134 -4.80 17.50 3.26
N LEU A 135 -4.78 16.90 2.08
CA LEU A 135 -5.24 15.55 1.84
C LEU A 135 -4.03 14.67 1.53
N TYR A 136 -3.86 13.59 2.25
CA TYR A 136 -2.97 12.49 1.92
C TYR A 136 -3.78 11.23 1.66
N SER A 137 -3.77 10.71 0.44
CA SER A 137 -4.57 9.54 0.11
C SER A 137 -4.03 8.26 0.75
N GLY A 138 -2.75 8.20 1.15
CA GLY A 138 -2.08 6.92 1.27
C GLY A 138 -2.21 6.14 -0.03
N ASP A 139 -1.92 4.86 -0.02
CA ASP A 139 -2.24 3.98 -1.14
C ASP A 139 -3.76 3.79 -1.23
N TYR A 140 -4.33 3.97 -2.42
CA TYR A 140 -5.76 4.16 -2.59
C TYR A 140 -6.34 3.34 -3.74
N LEU A 141 -7.42 2.59 -3.46
CA LEU A 141 -8.19 1.85 -4.47
C LEU A 141 -9.65 1.66 -4.06
N GLU A 142 -10.60 2.14 -4.87
CA GLU A 142 -12.04 2.00 -4.61
C GLU A 142 -12.57 0.58 -4.92
N ASP A 143 -11.99 -0.13 -5.89
CA ASP A 143 -12.53 -1.37 -6.46
C ASP A 143 -11.99 -2.67 -5.82
N SER A 144 -11.28 -2.58 -4.69
CA SER A 144 -10.80 -3.74 -3.93
C SER A 144 -11.93 -4.41 -3.12
N VAL A 145 -11.63 -5.61 -2.58
CA VAL A 145 -12.48 -6.28 -1.58
C VAL A 145 -12.51 -5.55 -0.24
N PHE A 146 -11.53 -4.70 0.01
CA PHE A 146 -11.52 -3.85 1.18
C PHE A 146 -12.51 -2.68 1.02
N LYS A 147 -13.10 -2.26 2.14
CA LYS A 147 -13.94 -1.05 2.17
C LYS A 147 -13.08 0.16 1.88
N CYS A 148 -13.57 1.00 0.99
CA CYS A 148 -13.06 2.33 0.74
C CYS A 148 -14.11 3.36 1.17
N ASP A 149 -13.73 4.31 2.01
CA ASP A 149 -14.55 5.46 2.33
C ASP A 149 -14.18 6.56 1.33
N GLU A 150 -14.95 6.65 0.27
CA GLU A 150 -14.62 7.46 -0.91
C GLU A 150 -14.30 8.91 -0.56
N ILE A 151 -13.22 9.43 -1.14
CA ILE A 151 -12.83 10.83 -1.00
C ILE A 151 -13.65 11.66 -1.98
N ARG A 152 -14.69 12.33 -1.48
CA ARG A 152 -15.63 13.14 -2.26
C ARG A 152 -15.90 14.48 -1.60
N ASN A 153 -15.99 15.54 -2.41
CA ASN A 153 -16.31 16.90 -1.96
C ASN A 153 -15.30 17.47 -0.94
N VAL A 154 -14.07 16.97 -0.94
CA VAL A 154 -12.97 17.44 -0.09
C VAL A 154 -12.33 18.68 -0.72
N SER A 155 -12.05 19.70 0.10
CA SER A 155 -11.26 20.85 -0.31
C SER A 155 -9.91 20.81 0.39
N ALA A 156 -8.82 20.91 -0.37
CA ALA A 156 -7.46 20.93 0.19
C ALA A 156 -6.57 21.98 -0.50
N ASN A 157 -5.67 22.59 0.29
CA ASN A 157 -4.62 23.46 -0.25
C ASN A 157 -3.52 22.64 -0.92
N LEU A 158 -3.29 21.40 -0.42
CA LEU A 158 -2.36 20.43 -0.94
C LEU A 158 -3.01 19.04 -0.88
N ALA A 159 -3.06 18.34 -2.01
CA ALA A 159 -3.41 16.93 -2.09
C ALA A 159 -2.18 16.13 -2.52
N ILE A 160 -1.86 15.07 -1.77
CA ILE A 160 -0.78 14.11 -2.05
C ILE A 160 -1.49 12.80 -2.38
N LEU A 161 -1.46 12.41 -3.65
CA LEU A 161 -2.28 11.32 -4.18
C LEU A 161 -1.41 10.15 -4.68
N ASP A 162 -1.87 8.93 -4.42
CA ASP A 162 -1.27 7.71 -4.93
C ASP A 162 -1.25 7.68 -6.47
N GLY A 163 -0.11 7.32 -7.04
CA GLY A 163 0.09 7.19 -8.48
C GLY A 163 0.89 5.95 -8.85
N ALA A 164 0.96 4.94 -7.98
CA ALA A 164 1.78 3.75 -8.21
C ALA A 164 1.44 3.02 -9.52
N TYR A 165 0.18 3.05 -9.95
CA TYR A 165 -0.27 2.38 -11.18
C TYR A 165 -0.84 3.38 -12.21
N ILE A 166 -0.32 4.61 -12.24
CA ILE A 166 -0.81 5.64 -13.16
C ILE A 166 -0.62 5.26 -14.65
N ASP A 167 0.33 4.39 -14.95
CA ASP A 167 0.63 3.83 -16.26
C ASP A 167 -0.15 2.53 -16.58
N GLU A 168 -1.02 2.05 -15.69
CA GLU A 168 -1.87 0.89 -15.92
C GLU A 168 -3.16 1.28 -16.65
N GLU A 169 -3.37 0.73 -17.83
CA GLU A 169 -4.54 1.03 -18.67
C GLU A 169 -5.77 0.21 -18.27
N LYS A 170 -5.56 -1.04 -17.84
CA LYS A 170 -6.66 -1.98 -17.56
C LYS A 170 -7.31 -1.72 -16.20
N THR A 171 -8.61 -1.84 -16.18
CA THR A 171 -9.40 -1.78 -14.95
C THR A 171 -9.11 -2.98 -14.03
N MET A 172 -9.48 -2.86 -12.77
CA MET A 172 -9.42 -3.97 -11.82
C MET A 172 -10.19 -5.19 -12.33
N GLU A 173 -11.35 -4.97 -12.92
CA GLU A 173 -12.20 -6.06 -13.42
C GLU A 173 -11.57 -6.75 -14.64
N GLU A 174 -11.03 -6.00 -15.60
CA GLU A 174 -10.31 -6.56 -16.75
C GLU A 174 -9.10 -7.39 -16.28
N ASN A 175 -8.33 -6.90 -15.32
CA ASN A 175 -7.18 -7.62 -14.78
C ASN A 175 -7.60 -8.89 -13.99
N LYS A 176 -8.73 -8.85 -13.28
CA LYS A 176 -9.32 -10.05 -12.65
C LYS A 176 -9.71 -11.11 -13.69
N LEU A 177 -10.35 -10.72 -14.79
CA LEU A 177 -10.74 -11.64 -15.87
C LEU A 177 -9.50 -12.26 -16.54
N LEU A 178 -8.46 -11.48 -16.81
CA LEU A 178 -7.20 -11.97 -17.39
C LEU A 178 -6.50 -12.95 -16.46
N LEU A 179 -6.38 -12.61 -15.16
CA LEU A 179 -5.78 -13.51 -14.17
C LEU A 179 -6.58 -14.82 -14.06
N LEU A 180 -7.91 -14.75 -14.01
CA LEU A 180 -8.78 -15.91 -13.95
C LEU A 180 -8.62 -16.81 -15.20
N SER A 181 -8.57 -16.22 -16.39
CA SER A 181 -8.33 -16.92 -17.65
C SER A 181 -6.99 -17.62 -17.65
N LEU A 182 -5.94 -16.94 -17.17
CA LEU A 182 -4.60 -17.50 -17.06
C LEU A 182 -4.54 -18.70 -16.09
N ILE A 183 -5.15 -18.55 -14.91
CA ILE A 183 -5.24 -19.65 -13.93
C ILE A 183 -5.96 -20.87 -14.50
N LYS A 184 -7.09 -20.67 -15.18
CA LYS A 184 -7.87 -21.76 -15.80
C LYS A 184 -7.11 -22.45 -16.93
N ARG A 185 -6.38 -21.68 -17.75
CA ARG A 185 -5.57 -22.20 -18.87
C ARG A 185 -4.42 -23.08 -18.38
N GLU A 186 -3.71 -22.60 -17.35
CA GLU A 186 -2.51 -23.29 -16.84
C GLU A 186 -2.86 -24.52 -15.97
N GLY A 187 -3.95 -24.47 -15.24
CA GLY A 187 -4.48 -25.55 -14.40
C GLY A 187 -3.68 -25.81 -13.12
N LYS A 188 -2.34 -25.87 -13.18
CA LYS A 188 -1.44 -25.98 -12.03
C LYS A 188 -0.69 -24.68 -11.86
N VAL A 189 -0.96 -23.94 -10.76
CA VAL A 189 -0.49 -22.56 -10.60
C VAL A 189 0.08 -22.29 -9.21
N LEU A 190 1.19 -21.57 -9.17
CA LEU A 190 1.80 -20.97 -8.00
C LEU A 190 1.54 -19.45 -8.01
N LEU A 191 1.03 -18.92 -6.91
CA LEU A 191 0.75 -17.49 -6.71
C LEU A 191 1.48 -16.98 -5.46
N PRO A 192 2.67 -16.39 -5.60
CA PRO A 192 3.34 -15.67 -4.53
C PRO A 192 2.63 -14.33 -4.29
N LEU A 193 2.13 -14.12 -3.09
CA LEU A 193 1.27 -12.99 -2.74
C LEU A 193 1.80 -12.22 -1.53
N PRO A 194 1.48 -10.93 -1.39
CA PRO A 194 1.78 -10.19 -0.17
C PRO A 194 0.93 -10.71 1.00
N LYS A 195 1.43 -10.58 2.21
CA LYS A 195 0.72 -11.01 3.43
C LYS A 195 -0.57 -10.21 3.69
N ASN A 196 -0.58 -8.94 3.30
CA ASN A 196 -1.71 -8.01 3.45
C ASN A 196 -2.01 -7.32 2.11
N GLY A 197 -3.28 -7.04 1.83
CA GLY A 197 -3.73 -6.37 0.60
C GLY A 197 -4.14 -7.35 -0.51
N ARG A 198 -3.48 -7.33 -1.66
CA ARG A 198 -3.81 -8.08 -2.91
C ARG A 198 -4.17 -9.56 -2.71
N SER A 199 -3.60 -10.22 -1.72
CA SER A 199 -3.91 -11.62 -1.39
C SER A 199 -5.41 -11.85 -1.20
N MET A 200 -6.10 -10.90 -0.56
CA MET A 200 -7.54 -11.03 -0.31
C MET A 200 -8.37 -10.83 -1.58
N ASP A 201 -7.94 -9.97 -2.50
CA ASP A 201 -8.57 -9.82 -3.82
C ASP A 201 -8.41 -11.11 -4.65
N VAL A 202 -7.23 -11.76 -4.62
CA VAL A 202 -6.99 -13.05 -5.27
C VAL A 202 -7.85 -14.15 -4.64
N ILE A 203 -7.86 -14.28 -3.32
CA ILE A 203 -8.67 -15.26 -2.60
C ILE A 203 -10.16 -15.07 -2.92
N SER A 204 -10.65 -13.85 -2.91
CA SER A 204 -12.04 -13.54 -3.29
C SER A 204 -12.34 -13.91 -4.76
N LEU A 205 -11.40 -13.64 -5.67
CA LEU A 205 -11.53 -14.03 -7.08
C LEU A 205 -11.66 -15.55 -7.24
N LEU A 206 -10.81 -16.32 -6.56
CA LEU A 206 -10.85 -17.78 -6.60
C LEU A 206 -12.15 -18.33 -6.00
N ASN A 207 -12.55 -17.85 -4.82
CA ASN A 207 -13.80 -18.25 -4.15
C ASN A 207 -15.04 -17.98 -5.01
N ASN A 208 -15.15 -16.77 -5.59
CA ASN A 208 -16.27 -16.37 -6.43
C ASN A 208 -16.36 -17.20 -7.72
N ASN A 209 -15.29 -17.87 -8.13
CA ASN A 209 -15.23 -18.73 -9.33
C ASN A 209 -15.15 -20.22 -8.99
N ASN A 210 -15.38 -20.61 -7.73
CA ASN A 210 -15.32 -21.99 -7.25
C ASN A 210 -13.99 -22.70 -7.55
N ILE A 211 -12.88 -21.95 -7.59
CA ILE A 211 -11.55 -22.50 -7.77
C ILE A 211 -10.97 -22.81 -6.39
N SER A 212 -10.74 -24.09 -6.13
CA SER A 212 -10.07 -24.52 -4.89
C SER A 212 -8.59 -24.17 -4.91
N TYR A 213 -8.05 -23.83 -3.76
CA TYR A 213 -6.64 -23.52 -3.60
C TYR A 213 -6.08 -24.11 -2.30
N LYS A 214 -4.77 -24.27 -2.24
CA LYS A 214 -3.98 -24.63 -1.07
C LYS A 214 -3.15 -23.41 -0.63
N VAL A 215 -3.00 -23.23 0.67
CA VAL A 215 -2.06 -22.24 1.23
C VAL A 215 -0.85 -22.99 1.75
N GLU A 216 0.35 -22.68 1.25
CA GLU A 216 1.62 -23.23 1.72
C GLU A 216 2.45 -22.18 2.47
N GLY A 217 3.24 -22.64 3.45
CA GLY A 217 4.06 -21.77 4.28
C GLY A 217 3.25 -21.01 5.35
N PRO A 218 3.73 -19.82 5.77
CA PRO A 218 3.03 -19.01 6.75
C PRO A 218 1.62 -18.62 6.27
N SER A 219 0.65 -18.64 7.19
CA SER A 219 -0.73 -18.26 6.86
C SER A 219 -0.85 -16.78 6.57
N PHE A 220 -1.73 -16.43 5.62
CA PHE A 220 -2.21 -15.06 5.46
C PHE A 220 -2.84 -14.55 6.77
N PHE A 221 -2.89 -13.23 6.94
CA PHE A 221 -3.62 -12.67 8.07
C PHE A 221 -5.05 -13.21 8.08
N LYS A 222 -5.47 -13.76 9.22
CA LYS A 222 -6.89 -13.97 9.47
C LYS A 222 -7.49 -12.59 9.69
N LEU A 223 -8.21 -12.09 8.71
CA LEU A 223 -8.95 -10.83 8.83
C LEU A 223 -10.24 -11.13 9.60
N ASN A 224 -10.15 -11.24 10.92
CA ASN A 224 -11.29 -11.47 11.77
C ASN A 224 -12.20 -10.24 11.93
N GLU A 225 -11.80 -9.09 11.39
CA GLU A 225 -12.57 -7.86 11.55
C GLU A 225 -13.17 -7.41 10.21
N MET A 226 -14.47 -7.63 10.06
CA MET A 226 -15.32 -7.19 8.93
C MET A 226 -15.30 -5.68 8.68
N VAL A 227 -14.72 -4.90 9.59
CA VAL A 227 -14.68 -3.44 9.50
C VAL A 227 -14.00 -2.96 8.21
N TYR A 228 -12.96 -3.66 7.74
CA TYR A 228 -12.21 -3.30 6.54
C TYR A 228 -12.61 -4.09 5.30
N LEU A 229 -13.45 -5.11 5.38
CA LEU A 229 -13.92 -5.90 4.23
C LEU A 229 -15.33 -5.50 3.80
N LYS A 230 -15.61 -5.50 2.49
CA LYS A 230 -16.95 -5.28 1.94
C LYS A 230 -17.89 -6.43 2.25
N LYS A 231 -17.35 -7.64 2.36
CA LYS A 231 -18.03 -8.89 2.76
C LYS A 231 -17.04 -9.85 3.37
N ASP A 232 -17.51 -10.84 4.10
CA ASP A 232 -16.66 -11.91 4.63
C ASP A 232 -15.96 -12.67 3.50
N ILE A 233 -14.69 -12.95 3.70
CA ILE A 233 -13.87 -13.77 2.81
C ILE A 233 -13.32 -14.94 3.61
N GLU A 234 -13.83 -16.13 3.33
CA GLU A 234 -13.32 -17.36 3.93
C GLU A 234 -12.02 -17.77 3.25
N ILE A 235 -11.00 -18.08 4.05
CA ILE A 235 -9.75 -18.67 3.56
C ILE A 235 -9.88 -20.18 3.67
N THR A 236 -10.22 -20.82 2.57
CA THR A 236 -10.30 -22.29 2.49
C THR A 236 -8.93 -22.87 2.12
N ASN A 237 -8.52 -23.96 2.79
CA ASN A 237 -7.26 -24.63 2.47
C ASN A 237 -7.56 -26.09 2.10
N LYS A 238 -7.50 -26.41 0.80
CA LYS A 238 -7.79 -27.74 0.28
C LYS A 238 -6.49 -28.41 -0.17
N SER A 239 -6.02 -29.42 0.55
CA SER A 239 -4.74 -30.10 0.34
C SER A 239 -4.52 -30.68 -1.06
N ALA A 240 -5.58 -31.07 -1.76
CA ALA A 240 -5.53 -31.63 -3.11
C ALA A 240 -5.70 -30.60 -4.24
N SER A 241 -5.51 -29.31 -3.95
CA SER A 241 -5.68 -28.27 -4.97
C SER A 241 -4.45 -28.11 -5.85
N SER A 242 -4.70 -27.80 -7.14
CA SER A 242 -3.69 -27.47 -8.15
C SER A 242 -3.33 -25.97 -8.17
N VAL A 243 -4.00 -25.14 -7.39
CA VAL A 243 -3.66 -23.72 -7.19
C VAL A 243 -3.06 -23.57 -5.80
N ILE A 244 -1.82 -23.08 -5.73
CA ILE A 244 -1.08 -22.93 -4.48
C ILE A 244 -0.79 -21.45 -4.25
N LEU A 245 -1.23 -20.95 -3.10
CA LEU A 245 -0.97 -19.59 -2.63
C LEU A 245 0.08 -19.63 -1.52
N PHE A 246 1.03 -18.71 -1.54
CA PHE A 246 2.02 -18.55 -0.48
C PHE A 246 2.47 -17.09 -0.35
N ILE A 247 3.00 -16.75 0.83
CA ILE A 247 3.48 -15.40 1.11
C ILE A 247 4.90 -15.24 0.62
N ASP A 248 5.24 -14.11 0.05
CA ASP A 248 6.52 -13.62 -0.43
C ASP A 248 6.51 -13.37 -1.95
N PRO A 249 5.96 -12.22 -2.39
CA PRO A 249 5.83 -11.89 -3.81
C PRO A 249 7.16 -11.68 -4.54
N GLN A 250 8.26 -11.45 -3.80
CA GLN A 250 9.60 -11.28 -4.37
C GLN A 250 10.45 -12.56 -4.33
N LEU A 251 9.93 -13.64 -3.72
CA LEU A 251 10.64 -14.92 -3.51
C LEU A 251 11.98 -14.73 -2.77
N ALA A 252 11.99 -13.85 -1.76
CA ALA A 252 13.20 -13.52 -1.02
C ALA A 252 13.61 -14.61 -0.02
N SER A 253 12.62 -15.35 0.53
CA SER A 253 12.83 -16.37 1.56
C SER A 253 13.22 -17.74 0.96
N GLU A 254 14.01 -18.51 1.70
CA GLU A 254 14.33 -19.90 1.30
C GLU A 254 13.07 -20.78 1.26
N THR A 255 12.07 -20.50 2.09
CA THR A 255 10.78 -21.22 2.09
C THR A 255 10.05 -21.04 0.77
N SER A 256 9.92 -19.81 0.27
CA SER A 256 9.25 -19.54 -1.01
C SER A 256 10.01 -20.12 -2.20
N LYS A 257 11.34 -20.07 -2.17
CA LYS A 257 12.19 -20.74 -3.19
C LYS A 257 12.01 -22.26 -3.18
N ALA A 258 11.94 -22.87 -1.99
CA ALA A 258 11.69 -24.29 -1.85
C ALA A 258 10.31 -24.70 -2.39
N ILE A 259 9.25 -23.89 -2.12
CA ILE A 259 7.91 -24.11 -2.69
C ILE A 259 7.97 -24.10 -4.22
N VAL A 260 8.61 -23.10 -4.83
CA VAL A 260 8.73 -23.00 -6.30
C VAL A 260 9.50 -24.20 -6.86
N ASN A 261 10.60 -24.61 -6.23
CA ASN A 261 11.43 -25.71 -6.69
C ASN A 261 10.74 -27.08 -6.56
N SER A 262 9.92 -27.28 -5.51
CA SER A 262 9.17 -28.53 -5.30
C SER A 262 7.98 -28.70 -6.26
N HIS A 263 7.59 -27.63 -6.95
CA HIS A 263 6.46 -27.60 -7.90
C HIS A 263 6.94 -27.16 -9.30
N ALA A 264 7.97 -27.81 -9.82
CA ALA A 264 8.60 -27.43 -11.09
C ALA A 264 7.65 -27.51 -12.30
N ASP A 265 6.62 -28.37 -12.25
CA ASP A 265 5.60 -28.55 -13.27
C ASP A 265 4.42 -27.55 -13.18
N TYR A 266 4.42 -26.67 -12.16
CA TYR A 266 3.41 -25.62 -12.01
C TYR A 266 3.82 -24.34 -12.76
N SER A 267 2.85 -23.61 -13.24
CA SER A 267 3.04 -22.24 -13.75
C SER A 267 3.17 -21.26 -12.60
N LEU A 268 4.11 -20.34 -12.68
CA LEU A 268 4.30 -19.29 -11.67
C LEU A 268 3.70 -17.97 -12.17
N ILE A 269 2.79 -17.38 -11.41
CA ILE A 269 2.12 -16.14 -11.81
C ILE A 269 2.37 -15.05 -10.76
N PHE A 270 3.07 -14.01 -11.16
CA PHE A 270 3.25 -12.79 -10.36
C PHE A 270 2.11 -11.81 -10.64
N THR A 271 1.57 -11.20 -9.58
CA THR A 271 0.39 -10.34 -9.67
C THR A 271 0.64 -8.88 -9.27
N GLY A 272 1.85 -8.55 -8.89
CA GLY A 272 2.26 -7.20 -8.47
C GLY A 272 3.65 -6.82 -8.92
N THR A 273 4.07 -5.63 -8.58
CA THR A 273 5.39 -5.10 -8.92
C THR A 273 6.50 -6.08 -8.53
N ILE A 274 7.42 -6.33 -9.46
CA ILE A 274 8.60 -7.16 -9.25
C ILE A 274 9.79 -6.23 -9.09
N ASP A 275 10.52 -6.40 -7.99
CA ASP A 275 11.68 -5.58 -7.67
C ASP A 275 12.87 -5.98 -8.53
N LYS A 276 13.57 -4.98 -9.05
CA LYS A 276 14.80 -5.19 -9.82
C LYS A 276 15.85 -5.90 -8.96
N GLY A 277 16.48 -6.94 -9.51
CA GLY A 277 17.46 -7.78 -8.83
C GLY A 277 16.86 -8.83 -7.90
N SER A 278 15.52 -8.92 -7.78
CA SER A 278 14.86 -9.96 -6.99
C SER A 278 14.95 -11.34 -7.64
N TYR A 279 14.75 -12.40 -6.85
CA TYR A 279 14.63 -13.74 -7.39
C TYR A 279 13.38 -13.92 -8.26
N ALA A 280 12.33 -13.16 -7.99
CA ALA A 280 11.13 -13.10 -8.82
C ALA A 280 11.44 -12.57 -10.23
N GLU A 281 12.22 -11.48 -10.36
CA GLU A 281 12.67 -10.96 -11.67
C GLU A 281 13.48 -12.01 -12.45
N LYS A 282 14.41 -12.67 -11.76
CA LYS A 282 15.21 -13.75 -12.36
C LYS A 282 14.30 -14.86 -12.93
N LEU A 283 13.34 -15.35 -12.14
CA LEU A 283 12.46 -16.43 -12.60
C LEU A 283 11.51 -15.97 -13.73
N LEU A 284 11.08 -14.72 -13.72
CA LEU A 284 10.24 -14.20 -14.80
C LEU A 284 10.97 -14.22 -16.15
N SER A 285 12.29 -14.03 -16.16
CA SER A 285 13.11 -14.03 -17.38
C SER A 285 13.66 -15.41 -17.78
N GLU A 286 13.90 -16.32 -16.82
CA GLU A 286 14.63 -17.55 -17.06
C GLU A 286 13.77 -18.82 -16.98
N ARG A 287 12.67 -18.80 -16.19
CA ARG A 287 11.85 -19.99 -15.95
C ARG A 287 10.69 -20.07 -16.94
N GLU A 288 10.60 -21.17 -17.68
CA GLU A 288 9.43 -21.45 -18.51
C GLU A 288 8.13 -21.46 -17.69
N ARG A 289 7.00 -21.14 -18.32
CA ARG A 289 5.67 -21.06 -17.69
C ARG A 289 5.65 -20.12 -16.49
N THR A 290 6.38 -19.00 -16.59
CA THR A 290 6.32 -17.90 -15.63
C THR A 290 5.68 -16.69 -16.27
N TYR A 291 4.71 -16.11 -15.59
CA TYR A 291 3.85 -15.05 -16.14
C TYR A 291 3.77 -13.87 -15.19
N PHE A 292 3.58 -12.71 -15.76
CA PHE A 292 3.18 -11.52 -15.04
C PHE A 292 1.76 -11.13 -15.46
N GLN A 293 0.82 -11.13 -14.51
CA GLN A 293 -0.54 -10.64 -14.72
C GLN A 293 -0.94 -9.75 -13.56
N ARG A 294 -0.86 -8.45 -13.77
CA ARG A 294 -1.16 -7.46 -12.72
C ARG A 294 -2.58 -7.66 -12.17
N LEU A 295 -2.73 -7.55 -10.86
CA LEU A 295 -3.98 -7.30 -10.18
C LEU A 295 -3.85 -5.99 -9.42
N ASN A 296 -4.67 -5.00 -9.76
CA ASN A 296 -4.55 -3.64 -9.25
C ASN A 296 -4.76 -3.61 -7.73
N VAL A 297 -3.93 -2.81 -7.04
CA VAL A 297 -4.09 -2.44 -5.63
C VAL A 297 -3.89 -0.94 -5.42
N HIS A 298 -3.67 -0.22 -6.50
CA HIS A 298 -3.52 1.23 -6.56
C HIS A 298 -4.39 1.78 -7.69
N GLN A 299 -4.69 3.06 -7.62
CA GLN A 299 -5.43 3.76 -8.64
C GLN A 299 -4.60 3.95 -9.92
N ARG A 300 -5.30 3.92 -11.05
CA ARG A 300 -4.77 4.27 -12.38
C ARG A 300 -4.85 5.77 -12.61
N GLU A 301 -4.30 6.25 -13.71
CA GLU A 301 -4.40 7.68 -14.09
C GLU A 301 -5.86 8.16 -14.15
N ASN A 302 -6.74 7.41 -14.80
CA ASN A 302 -8.15 7.76 -14.92
C ASN A 302 -8.85 7.81 -13.54
N ASP A 303 -8.47 6.95 -12.61
CA ASP A 303 -9.02 6.92 -11.26
C ASP A 303 -8.52 8.13 -10.45
N ALA A 304 -7.24 8.49 -10.57
CA ALA A 304 -6.67 9.69 -9.95
C ALA A 304 -7.26 10.98 -10.53
N ARG A 305 -7.47 11.05 -11.85
CA ARG A 305 -8.18 12.18 -12.51
C ARG A 305 -9.62 12.30 -12.02
N LYS A 306 -10.34 11.19 -11.96
CA LYS A 306 -11.70 11.14 -11.39
C LYS A 306 -11.72 11.62 -9.94
N LEU A 307 -10.80 11.12 -9.11
CA LEU A 307 -10.67 11.56 -7.72
C LEU A 307 -10.47 13.08 -7.63
N ALA A 308 -9.55 13.64 -8.42
CA ALA A 308 -9.29 15.07 -8.41
C ALA A 308 -10.49 15.90 -8.92
N SER A 309 -11.22 15.43 -9.94
CA SER A 309 -12.40 16.13 -10.48
C SER A 309 -13.59 16.17 -9.53
N LEU A 310 -13.71 15.22 -8.61
CA LEU A 310 -14.77 15.13 -7.61
C LEU A 310 -14.45 15.93 -6.33
N ASN A 311 -13.30 16.61 -6.31
CA ASN A 311 -12.79 17.33 -5.16
C ASN A 311 -12.27 18.73 -5.58
N ARG A 312 -11.84 19.55 -4.61
CA ARG A 312 -11.35 20.91 -4.87
C ARG A 312 -9.94 21.06 -4.30
N PHE A 313 -8.95 20.67 -5.09
CA PHE A 313 -7.54 20.75 -4.71
C PHE A 313 -6.85 21.94 -5.39
N LYS A 314 -6.15 22.79 -4.59
CA LYS A 314 -5.38 23.90 -5.14
C LYS A 314 -4.05 23.45 -5.74
N ASN A 315 -3.41 22.48 -5.11
CA ASN A 315 -2.16 21.87 -5.57
C ASN A 315 -2.27 20.36 -5.41
N VAL A 316 -1.78 19.62 -6.40
CA VAL A 316 -1.76 18.16 -6.39
C VAL A 316 -0.32 17.69 -6.57
N ILE A 317 0.09 16.75 -5.75
CA ILE A 317 1.35 16.01 -5.86
C ILE A 317 0.98 14.56 -6.04
N ILE A 318 1.54 13.92 -7.06
CA ILE A 318 1.44 12.49 -7.25
C ILE A 318 2.70 11.84 -6.68
N PHE A 319 2.55 10.79 -5.89
CA PHE A 319 3.66 10.05 -5.32
C PHE A 319 3.65 8.58 -5.77
N HIS A 320 4.69 7.82 -5.40
CA HIS A 320 4.80 6.38 -5.61
C HIS A 320 5.01 5.97 -7.09
N ASN A 321 5.39 6.90 -7.97
CA ASN A 321 5.62 6.60 -9.38
C ASN A 321 6.97 7.16 -9.88
N PRO A 322 7.85 6.34 -10.49
CA PRO A 322 9.17 6.77 -10.98
C PRO A 322 9.12 7.55 -12.29
N HIS A 323 7.99 7.58 -12.98
CA HIS A 323 7.84 8.21 -14.29
C HIS A 323 7.30 9.63 -14.23
N ILE A 324 6.83 10.08 -13.07
CA ILE A 324 6.38 11.46 -12.86
C ILE A 324 7.59 12.32 -12.54
N LYS A 325 8.11 13.03 -13.55
CA LYS A 325 9.35 13.81 -13.43
C LYS A 325 9.18 15.19 -12.78
N GLU A 326 7.98 15.68 -12.61
CA GLU A 326 7.70 17.00 -12.03
C GLU A 326 6.49 16.94 -11.09
N ILE A 327 6.51 17.86 -10.09
CA ILE A 327 5.31 18.22 -9.35
C ILE A 327 4.40 18.92 -10.35
N THR A 328 3.69 18.17 -11.13
CA THR A 328 2.72 18.73 -12.05
C THR A 328 1.50 19.12 -11.22
N LYS A 329 1.13 20.42 -11.28
CA LYS A 329 -0.31 20.71 -11.34
C LYS A 329 -0.81 19.77 -12.42
N LEU A 330 -1.49 18.69 -12.02
CA LEU A 330 -2.33 18.02 -12.97
C LEU A 330 -3.37 19.09 -13.33
N ASP A 331 -3.23 19.74 -14.48
CA ASP A 331 -4.27 20.60 -15.03
C ASP A 331 -5.45 19.67 -15.34
N PHE A 332 -6.36 19.58 -14.37
CA PHE A 332 -7.63 18.87 -14.48
C PHE A 332 -8.73 19.83 -14.92
#